data_abaa4287ca974365bb52bef654861a51
#
_entry.id   abaa4287ca974365bb52bef654861a51
#
_cell.length_a   1.000
_cell.length_b   1.000
_cell.length_c   1.000
_cell.angle_alpha   90.00
_cell.angle_beta   90.00
_cell.angle_gamma   90.00
#
_symmetry.space_group_name_H-M   'P 1'
#
loop_
_entity.id
_entity.type
_entity.pdbx_description
1 polymer ?
#
loop_
_entity_poly.entity_id
_entity_poly.type
_entity_poly.pdbx_seq_one_letter_code
_entity_poly.pdbx_strand_id
1 'polypeptide(L)'
;VALNLDKQKVYEYYRRMVLIRKFEEAAGRLYLQGKIRGFMHLYIGEEAIAAGAISALEPKDYVITHYRDHGHALARGVDPKACMAELCGKATGTSGGKGGSMHLFDASKNFMGGHAIVAAHLPIAVGLALASKYRGEDSVTACFFGDGAVNEGEFHEAMNLASLWSLPVLFFLENNLYGMGTHIDQAHAGGRDIYLAAEAYKIPAAQIDGNDVVAVHEATQEALKRLRSGSGPVFLEAMTYRQKGHSIADPAQYRDSSEVEEFLEKDPIERLKALAIEEGVVTEDDLTSIDEEIEDIIEEAAKFAEDSPVPAPEALYTNVFA
;
A
#
# COMPACT_ATOMS: atom_id res chain seq x y z
N VAL A 1 -8.03 13.55 -20.87
CA VAL A 1 -9.19 13.78 -19.99
C VAL A 1 -8.84 14.95 -19.12
N ALA A 2 -9.65 16.07 -19.16
CA ALA A 2 -9.39 17.23 -18.31
C ALA A 2 -9.50 16.78 -16.84
N LEU A 3 -8.48 17.12 -16.04
CA LEU A 3 -8.49 16.87 -14.60
C LEU A 3 -9.62 17.70 -13.98
N ASN A 4 -10.67 17.03 -13.53
CA ASN A 4 -11.70 17.69 -12.71
C ASN A 4 -11.23 17.71 -11.23
N LEU A 5 -9.98 18.11 -11.00
CA LEU A 5 -9.38 18.20 -9.69
C LEU A 5 -9.20 19.66 -9.27
N ASP A 6 -9.62 19.96 -8.06
CA ASP A 6 -9.24 21.21 -7.42
C ASP A 6 -7.79 21.15 -6.88
N LYS A 7 -7.22 22.32 -6.65
CA LYS A 7 -5.86 22.49 -6.14
C LYS A 7 -5.61 21.72 -4.84
N GLN A 8 -6.61 21.64 -3.96
CA GLN A 8 -6.48 20.98 -2.67
C GLN A 8 -6.32 19.46 -2.81
N LYS A 9 -7.06 18.84 -3.73
CA LYS A 9 -6.91 17.40 -4.03
C LYS A 9 -5.57 17.08 -4.66
N VAL A 10 -5.08 17.93 -5.59
CA VAL A 10 -3.74 17.77 -6.16
C VAL A 10 -2.69 17.80 -5.05
N TYR A 11 -2.78 18.76 -4.12
CA TYR A 11 -1.87 18.85 -2.99
C TYR A 11 -1.94 17.62 -2.09
N GLU A 12 -3.14 17.11 -1.81
CA GLU A 12 -3.32 15.92 -0.98
C GLU A 12 -2.66 14.69 -1.60
N TYR A 13 -2.89 14.43 -2.89
CA TYR A 13 -2.30 13.29 -3.57
C TYR A 13 -0.79 13.42 -3.72
N TYR A 14 -0.33 14.58 -4.18
CA TYR A 14 1.09 14.85 -4.36
C TYR A 14 1.85 14.69 -3.03
N ARG A 15 1.38 15.34 -1.98
CA ARG A 15 1.96 15.26 -0.64
C ARG A 15 2.04 13.83 -0.12
N ARG A 16 1.01 13.02 -0.31
CA ARG A 16 1.01 11.60 0.11
C ARG A 16 2.02 10.77 -0.68
N MET A 17 2.05 10.92 -2.00
CA MET A 17 2.98 10.18 -2.84
C MET A 17 4.44 10.57 -2.56
N VAL A 18 4.73 11.87 -2.42
CA VAL A 18 6.07 12.36 -2.08
C VAL A 18 6.49 11.91 -0.67
N LEU A 19 5.59 11.94 0.30
CA LEU A 19 5.87 11.42 1.64
C LEU A 19 6.29 9.95 1.59
N ILE A 20 5.58 9.12 0.84
CA ILE A 20 5.93 7.70 0.66
C ILE A 20 7.30 7.59 0.01
N ARG A 21 7.53 8.25 -1.12
CA ARG A 21 8.78 8.21 -1.88
C ARG A 21 9.98 8.59 -1.02
N LYS A 22 9.91 9.74 -0.35
CA LYS A 22 10.99 10.25 0.49
C LYS A 22 11.25 9.38 1.71
N PHE A 23 10.20 8.83 2.32
CA PHE A 23 10.33 7.86 3.41
C PHE A 23 11.08 6.61 2.96
N GLU A 24 10.71 6.04 1.82
CA GLU A 24 11.35 4.84 1.27
C GLU A 24 12.82 5.08 0.90
N GLU A 25 13.12 6.24 0.33
CA GLU A 25 14.51 6.64 0.03
C GLU A 25 15.34 6.78 1.30
N ALA A 26 14.79 7.39 2.35
CA ALA A 26 15.46 7.50 3.65
C ALA A 26 15.65 6.13 4.32
N ALA A 27 14.62 5.29 4.30
CA ALA A 27 14.72 3.91 4.79
C ALA A 27 15.81 3.12 4.05
N GLY A 28 15.88 3.29 2.71
CA GLY A 28 16.94 2.71 1.90
C GLY A 28 18.33 3.15 2.32
N ARG A 29 18.52 4.45 2.57
CA ARG A 29 19.81 4.99 3.08
C ARG A 29 20.18 4.40 4.45
N LEU A 30 19.21 4.32 5.38
CA LEU A 30 19.42 3.75 6.72
C LEU A 30 19.73 2.25 6.67
N TYR A 31 19.13 1.53 5.74
CA TYR A 31 19.44 0.12 5.51
C TYR A 31 20.89 -0.07 5.06
N LEU A 32 21.36 0.70 4.08
CA LEU A 32 22.76 0.64 3.61
C LEU A 32 23.76 1.01 4.71
N GLN A 33 23.36 1.83 5.68
CA GLN A 33 24.16 2.15 6.87
C GLN A 33 24.10 1.06 7.95
N GLY A 34 23.33 -0.02 7.75
CA GLY A 34 23.17 -1.12 8.71
C GLY A 34 22.30 -0.79 9.93
N LYS A 35 21.55 0.34 9.88
CA LYS A 35 20.64 0.75 10.96
C LYS A 35 19.30 0.02 10.89
N ILE A 36 18.83 -0.31 9.69
CA ILE A 36 17.68 -1.20 9.45
C ILE A 36 18.21 -2.58 9.11
N ARG A 37 17.62 -3.62 9.70
CA ARG A 37 18.02 -5.02 9.54
C ARG A 37 16.84 -5.89 9.10
N GLY A 38 17.16 -7.07 8.55
CA GLY A 38 16.16 -8.00 8.06
C GLY A 38 15.74 -7.70 6.62
N PHE A 39 14.58 -8.22 6.23
CA PHE A 39 14.03 -7.97 4.89
C PHE A 39 13.30 -6.63 4.86
N MET A 40 13.58 -5.81 3.86
CA MET A 40 12.91 -4.54 3.65
C MET A 40 12.46 -4.44 2.18
N HIS A 41 11.20 -4.07 1.99
CA HIS A 41 10.55 -4.02 0.69
C HIS A 41 10.04 -2.60 0.43
N LEU A 42 10.71 -1.89 -0.48
CA LEU A 42 10.37 -0.50 -0.80
C LEU A 42 9.13 -0.42 -1.70
N TYR A 43 8.25 0.54 -1.45
CA TYR A 43 7.00 0.79 -2.18
C TYR A 43 7.19 1.76 -3.36
N ILE A 44 8.44 2.02 -3.78
CA ILE A 44 8.80 2.97 -4.83
C ILE A 44 8.27 2.53 -6.19
N GLY A 45 7.47 3.41 -6.82
CA GLY A 45 6.80 3.20 -8.10
C GLY A 45 5.30 2.87 -7.97
N GLU A 46 4.84 2.51 -6.79
CA GLU A 46 3.46 2.06 -6.51
C GLU A 46 2.65 3.10 -5.69
N GLU A 47 3.21 4.30 -5.46
CA GLU A 47 2.68 5.30 -4.52
C GLU A 47 1.26 5.78 -4.85
N ALA A 48 0.90 5.83 -6.12
CA ALA A 48 -0.42 6.27 -6.56
C ALA A 48 -1.54 5.34 -6.06
N ILE A 49 -1.26 4.05 -5.89
CA ILE A 49 -2.26 3.10 -5.39
C ILE A 49 -2.57 3.42 -3.92
N ALA A 50 -1.56 3.45 -3.05
CA ALA A 50 -1.79 3.76 -1.64
C ALA A 50 -2.39 5.16 -1.44
N ALA A 51 -1.87 6.18 -2.15
CA ALA A 51 -2.36 7.55 -2.04
C ALA A 51 -3.80 7.70 -2.53
N GLY A 52 -4.12 7.14 -3.71
CA GLY A 52 -5.43 7.24 -4.32
C GLY A 52 -6.50 6.42 -3.58
N ALA A 53 -6.23 5.14 -3.34
CA ALA A 53 -7.20 4.25 -2.70
C ALA A 53 -7.51 4.67 -1.25
N ILE A 54 -6.47 4.93 -0.45
CA ILE A 54 -6.65 5.26 0.97
C ILE A 54 -7.29 6.64 1.16
N SER A 55 -7.07 7.59 0.23
CA SER A 55 -7.75 8.89 0.28
C SER A 55 -9.28 8.80 0.08
N ALA A 56 -9.77 7.73 -0.52
CA ALA A 56 -11.20 7.50 -0.70
C ALA A 56 -11.87 6.87 0.54
N LEU A 57 -11.09 6.27 1.43
CA LEU A 57 -11.58 5.57 2.62
C LEU A 57 -11.95 6.55 3.73
N GLU A 58 -12.91 6.16 4.54
CA GLU A 58 -13.28 6.87 5.77
C GLU A 58 -12.42 6.38 6.96
N PRO A 59 -12.29 7.19 8.03
CA PRO A 59 -11.52 6.79 9.23
C PRO A 59 -11.99 5.49 9.87
N LYS A 60 -13.28 5.14 9.73
CA LYS A 60 -13.87 3.90 10.28
C LYS A 60 -13.51 2.64 9.49
N ASP A 61 -13.03 2.78 8.24
CA ASP A 61 -12.70 1.65 7.38
C ASP A 61 -11.39 1.01 7.80
N TYR A 62 -11.31 -0.30 7.64
CA TYR A 62 -10.10 -1.07 7.91
C TYR A 62 -9.20 -1.14 6.68
N VAL A 63 -7.90 -1.02 6.90
CA VAL A 63 -6.86 -1.24 5.89
C VAL A 63 -5.97 -2.38 6.36
N ILE A 64 -5.78 -3.38 5.53
CA ILE A 64 -4.86 -4.50 5.76
C ILE A 64 -4.08 -4.77 4.47
N THR A 65 -2.78 -5.08 4.59
CA THR A 65 -1.91 -5.18 3.44
C THR A 65 -0.84 -6.28 3.61
N HIS A 66 -0.10 -6.53 2.56
CA HIS A 66 1.06 -7.41 2.54
C HIS A 66 2.31 -6.75 3.15
N TYR A 67 3.46 -7.39 3.00
CA TYR A 67 4.76 -6.99 3.58
C TYR A 67 5.40 -5.72 2.99
N ARG A 68 4.89 -5.18 1.88
CA ARG A 68 5.30 -3.88 1.29
C ARG A 68 4.33 -2.80 1.77
N ASP A 69 4.28 -2.61 3.08
CA ASP A 69 3.21 -1.92 3.80
C ASP A 69 3.49 -0.45 4.13
N HIS A 70 4.72 0.04 3.90
CA HIS A 70 5.10 1.41 4.28
C HIS A 70 4.21 2.47 3.62
N GLY A 71 3.96 2.33 2.29
CA GLY A 71 3.12 3.26 1.55
C GLY A 71 1.70 3.32 2.11
N HIS A 72 1.13 2.16 2.42
CA HIS A 72 -0.22 2.06 2.99
C HIS A 72 -0.29 2.64 4.41
N ALA A 73 0.70 2.35 5.25
CA ALA A 73 0.79 2.90 6.61
C ALA A 73 0.82 4.43 6.58
N LEU A 74 1.72 5.00 5.78
CA LEU A 74 1.88 6.45 5.66
C LEU A 74 0.64 7.12 5.05
N ALA A 75 0.07 6.56 3.99
CA ALA A 75 -1.16 7.05 3.38
C ALA A 75 -2.35 6.99 4.36
N ARG A 76 -2.39 6.00 5.26
CA ARG A 76 -3.42 5.89 6.31
C ARG A 76 -3.21 6.87 7.46
N GLY A 77 -2.06 7.56 7.50
CA GLY A 77 -1.72 8.57 8.51
C GLY A 77 -1.10 7.97 9.77
N VAL A 78 -0.41 6.85 9.64
CA VAL A 78 0.50 6.36 10.68
C VAL A 78 1.70 7.31 10.76
N ASP A 79 2.15 7.64 11.96
CA ASP A 79 3.23 8.59 12.18
C ASP A 79 4.54 8.14 11.52
N PRO A 80 5.13 8.92 10.60
CA PRO A 80 6.40 8.60 9.97
C PRO A 80 7.54 8.34 10.96
N LYS A 81 7.53 9.03 12.12
CA LYS A 81 8.51 8.83 13.19
C LYS A 81 8.39 7.43 13.79
N ALA A 82 7.16 7.01 14.09
CA ALA A 82 6.90 5.68 14.63
C ALA A 82 7.18 4.57 13.58
N CYS A 83 6.85 4.79 12.30
CA CYS A 83 7.21 3.89 11.22
C CYS A 83 8.73 3.72 11.10
N MET A 84 9.49 4.82 11.02
CA MET A 84 10.94 4.76 10.88
C MET A 84 11.61 4.12 12.11
N ALA A 85 11.09 4.40 13.30
CA ALA A 85 11.56 3.76 14.54
C ALA A 85 11.31 2.25 14.52
N GLU A 86 10.17 1.79 13.99
CA GLU A 86 9.88 0.35 13.86
C GLU A 86 10.85 -0.34 12.90
N LEU A 87 11.12 0.27 11.74
CA LEU A 87 12.10 -0.25 10.78
C LEU A 87 13.50 -0.39 11.41
N CYS A 88 13.87 0.56 12.28
CA CYS A 88 15.13 0.55 13.02
C CYS A 88 15.13 -0.36 14.27
N GLY A 89 14.04 -1.09 14.54
CA GLY A 89 13.90 -1.98 15.69
C GLY A 89 13.90 -1.26 17.03
N LYS A 90 13.28 -0.09 17.11
CA LYS A 90 13.25 0.77 18.30
C LYS A 90 11.95 0.61 19.10
N ALA A 91 12.03 0.76 20.41
CA ALA A 91 10.90 0.61 21.32
C ALA A 91 9.74 1.60 21.05
N THR A 92 10.01 2.72 20.39
CA THR A 92 9.05 3.76 20.01
C THR A 92 8.36 3.49 18.67
N GLY A 93 8.68 2.36 18.04
CA GLY A 93 8.05 1.92 16.79
C GLY A 93 6.61 1.46 16.97
N THR A 94 5.89 1.34 15.85
CA THR A 94 4.46 0.99 15.80
C THR A 94 4.13 -0.36 16.44
N SER A 95 5.08 -1.30 16.41
CA SER A 95 5.00 -2.64 17.01
C SER A 95 6.04 -2.84 18.12
N GLY A 96 6.52 -1.74 18.71
CA GLY A 96 7.52 -1.75 19.78
C GLY A 96 8.89 -2.24 19.36
N GLY A 97 9.25 -2.10 18.08
CA GLY A 97 10.51 -2.54 17.50
C GLY A 97 10.62 -4.05 17.27
N LYS A 98 9.49 -4.78 17.34
CA LYS A 98 9.42 -6.24 17.18
C LYS A 98 9.02 -6.70 15.78
N GLY A 99 8.26 -5.87 15.05
CA GLY A 99 7.70 -6.19 13.75
C GLY A 99 8.67 -5.93 12.60
N GLY A 100 9.41 -4.84 12.67
CA GLY A 100 10.27 -4.37 11.59
C GLY A 100 9.48 -3.91 10.37
N SER A 101 10.15 -3.89 9.21
CA SER A 101 9.64 -3.34 7.95
C SER A 101 8.33 -3.98 7.43
N MET A 102 8.05 -5.24 7.78
CA MET A 102 6.93 -5.99 7.20
C MET A 102 5.70 -6.06 8.10
N HIS A 103 5.71 -5.39 9.24
CA HIS A 103 4.68 -5.53 10.27
C HIS A 103 4.42 -4.21 10.99
N LEU A 104 4.10 -3.17 10.20
CA LEU A 104 3.61 -1.90 10.73
C LEU A 104 2.13 -2.04 11.07
N PHE A 105 1.72 -1.63 12.28
CA PHE A 105 0.34 -1.69 12.77
C PHE A 105 -0.02 -0.40 13.49
N ASP A 106 -1.25 0.08 13.30
CA ASP A 106 -1.81 1.16 14.10
C ASP A 106 -3.33 1.01 14.24
N ALA A 107 -3.76 0.42 15.35
CA ALA A 107 -5.17 0.21 15.64
C ALA A 107 -5.96 1.52 15.74
N SER A 108 -5.33 2.65 16.13
CA SER A 108 -5.99 3.95 16.22
C SER A 108 -6.39 4.52 14.85
N LYS A 109 -5.73 4.04 13.80
CA LYS A 109 -5.99 4.37 12.40
C LYS A 109 -6.79 3.30 11.66
N ASN A 110 -7.23 2.22 12.34
CA ASN A 110 -7.77 1.03 11.69
C ASN A 110 -6.82 0.46 10.61
N PHE A 111 -5.51 0.64 10.81
CA PHE A 111 -4.48 0.03 9.99
C PHE A 111 -4.10 -1.32 10.63
N MET A 112 -4.64 -2.40 10.04
CA MET A 112 -4.53 -3.77 10.54
C MET A 112 -3.26 -4.47 10.04
N GLY A 113 -2.34 -3.69 9.54
CA GLY A 113 -0.93 -3.98 9.36
C GLY A 113 -0.52 -4.66 8.09
N GLY A 114 0.81 -4.78 7.99
CA GLY A 114 1.52 -5.53 6.99
C GLY A 114 1.72 -6.98 7.42
N HIS A 115 1.60 -7.90 6.47
CA HIS A 115 1.71 -9.35 6.70
C HIS A 115 2.76 -9.96 5.79
N ALA A 116 3.77 -10.63 6.38
CA ALA A 116 4.87 -11.20 5.62
C ALA A 116 4.49 -12.46 4.84
N ILE A 117 3.55 -13.26 5.35
CA ILE A 117 3.12 -14.49 4.67
C ILE A 117 2.19 -14.10 3.51
N VAL A 118 2.60 -14.49 2.30
CA VAL A 118 1.86 -14.20 1.06
C VAL A 118 0.44 -14.74 1.17
N ALA A 119 -0.55 -13.93 0.81
CA ALA A 119 -1.98 -14.18 0.87
C ALA A 119 -2.61 -14.39 2.28
N ALA A 120 -1.85 -14.66 3.35
CA ALA A 120 -2.41 -14.99 4.67
C ALA A 120 -3.29 -13.90 5.28
N HIS A 121 -3.14 -12.66 4.85
CA HIS A 121 -3.96 -11.54 5.31
C HIS A 121 -5.35 -11.45 4.61
N LEU A 122 -5.55 -12.13 3.49
CA LEU A 122 -6.84 -12.14 2.79
C LEU A 122 -7.97 -12.74 3.66
N PRO A 123 -7.81 -13.94 4.26
CA PRO A 123 -8.84 -14.48 5.17
C PRO A 123 -8.99 -13.61 6.44
N ILE A 124 -7.94 -12.91 6.90
CA ILE A 124 -8.06 -11.95 8.00
C ILE A 124 -8.95 -10.76 7.58
N ALA A 125 -8.77 -10.24 6.36
CA ALA A 125 -9.64 -9.19 5.81
C ALA A 125 -11.11 -9.62 5.77
N VAL A 126 -11.37 -10.87 5.37
CA VAL A 126 -12.71 -11.47 5.38
C VAL A 126 -13.26 -11.51 6.82
N GLY A 127 -12.43 -11.86 7.80
CA GLY A 127 -12.79 -11.86 9.22
C GLY A 127 -13.16 -10.47 9.75
N LEU A 128 -12.39 -9.44 9.39
CA LEU A 128 -12.67 -8.04 9.75
C LEU A 128 -14.02 -7.58 9.15
N ALA A 129 -14.25 -7.84 7.88
CA ALA A 129 -15.48 -7.48 7.20
C ALA A 129 -16.69 -8.28 7.76
N LEU A 130 -16.49 -9.54 8.13
CA LEU A 130 -17.53 -10.34 8.80
C LEU A 130 -17.88 -9.73 10.17
N ALA A 131 -16.88 -9.31 10.94
CA ALA A 131 -17.11 -8.66 12.23
C ALA A 131 -17.90 -7.35 12.07
N SER A 132 -17.56 -6.51 11.11
CA SER A 132 -18.29 -5.28 10.78
C SER A 132 -19.76 -5.58 10.43
N LYS A 133 -19.97 -6.51 9.52
CA LYS A 133 -21.33 -6.93 9.13
C LYS A 133 -22.13 -7.51 10.29
N TYR A 134 -21.51 -8.36 11.11
CA TYR A 134 -22.17 -8.98 12.27
C TYR A 134 -22.58 -7.95 13.33
N ARG A 135 -21.78 -6.89 13.51
CA ARG A 135 -22.05 -5.78 14.43
C ARG A 135 -23.02 -4.75 13.86
N GLY A 136 -23.37 -4.82 12.58
CA GLY A 136 -24.18 -3.80 11.88
C GLY A 136 -23.44 -2.49 11.68
N GLU A 137 -22.10 -2.55 11.61
CA GLU A 137 -21.23 -1.40 11.34
C GLU A 137 -21.16 -1.13 9.82
N ASP A 138 -21.09 0.15 9.43
CA ASP A 138 -20.95 0.60 8.05
C ASP A 138 -19.48 0.82 7.70
N SER A 139 -18.59 -0.08 8.12
CA SER A 139 -17.18 -0.07 7.79
C SER A 139 -16.85 -1.08 6.70
N VAL A 140 -15.91 -0.70 5.83
CA VAL A 140 -15.39 -1.51 4.73
C VAL A 140 -13.99 -1.98 5.12
N THR A 141 -13.59 -3.15 4.63
CA THR A 141 -12.21 -3.63 4.74
C THR A 141 -11.54 -3.55 3.36
N ALA A 142 -10.54 -2.66 3.21
CA ALA A 142 -9.67 -2.62 2.06
C ALA A 142 -8.47 -3.55 2.29
N CYS A 143 -8.33 -4.56 1.44
CA CYS A 143 -7.29 -5.58 1.50
C CYS A 143 -6.38 -5.46 0.28
N PHE A 144 -5.13 -5.01 0.49
CA PHE A 144 -4.14 -4.85 -0.58
C PHE A 144 -3.23 -6.06 -0.64
N PHE A 145 -2.95 -6.58 -1.83
CA PHE A 145 -2.09 -7.74 -2.03
C PHE A 145 -1.46 -7.73 -3.43
N GLY A 146 -0.29 -8.35 -3.57
CA GLY A 146 0.44 -8.43 -4.84
C GLY A 146 -0.02 -9.60 -5.72
N ASP A 147 0.41 -9.57 -6.99
CA ASP A 147 0.11 -10.59 -8.00
C ASP A 147 0.55 -12.00 -7.60
N GLY A 148 1.62 -12.14 -6.84
CA GLY A 148 2.05 -13.45 -6.33
C GLY A 148 1.05 -14.12 -5.38
N ALA A 149 0.16 -13.35 -4.74
CA ALA A 149 -0.82 -13.89 -3.80
C ALA A 149 -1.99 -14.63 -4.47
N VAL A 150 -2.26 -14.38 -5.76
CA VAL A 150 -3.43 -14.94 -6.45
C VAL A 150 -3.31 -16.44 -6.74
N ASN A 151 -2.12 -16.99 -6.61
CA ASN A 151 -1.87 -18.42 -6.79
C ASN A 151 -1.93 -19.22 -5.47
N GLU A 152 -2.11 -18.54 -4.35
CA GLU A 152 -2.24 -19.18 -3.04
C GLU A 152 -3.67 -19.63 -2.75
N GLY A 153 -3.83 -20.72 -1.97
CA GLY A 153 -5.14 -21.25 -1.64
C GLY A 153 -6.02 -20.26 -0.89
N GLU A 154 -5.42 -19.46 0.00
CA GLU A 154 -6.08 -18.45 0.81
C GLU A 154 -6.78 -17.37 -0.02
N PHE A 155 -6.25 -17.06 -1.22
CA PHE A 155 -6.93 -16.15 -2.16
C PHE A 155 -8.29 -16.72 -2.56
N HIS A 156 -8.32 -17.97 -3.02
CA HIS A 156 -9.55 -18.63 -3.46
C HIS A 156 -10.56 -18.79 -2.34
N GLU A 157 -10.12 -19.16 -1.15
CA GLU A 157 -10.96 -19.32 0.04
C GLU A 157 -11.56 -17.98 0.48
N ALA A 158 -10.73 -16.91 0.53
CA ALA A 158 -11.17 -15.58 0.90
C ALA A 158 -12.21 -15.01 -0.08
N MET A 159 -11.97 -15.13 -1.39
CA MET A 159 -12.90 -14.70 -2.43
C MET A 159 -14.24 -15.42 -2.31
N ASN A 160 -14.21 -16.75 -2.12
CA ASN A 160 -15.41 -17.56 -1.96
C ASN A 160 -16.22 -17.15 -0.74
N LEU A 161 -15.59 -17.01 0.44
CA LEU A 161 -16.29 -16.63 1.67
C LEU A 161 -16.84 -15.21 1.63
N ALA A 162 -16.07 -14.26 1.11
CA ALA A 162 -16.50 -12.87 0.98
C ALA A 162 -17.74 -12.75 0.10
N SER A 163 -17.75 -13.45 -1.04
CA SER A 163 -18.90 -13.47 -1.95
C SER A 163 -20.10 -14.17 -1.34
N LEU A 164 -19.90 -15.39 -0.80
CA LEU A 164 -20.97 -16.22 -0.21
C LEU A 164 -21.72 -15.45 0.90
N TRP A 165 -20.99 -14.69 1.71
CA TRP A 165 -21.58 -13.94 2.82
C TRP A 165 -21.85 -12.47 2.49
N SER A 166 -21.63 -12.04 1.23
CA SER A 166 -21.81 -10.65 0.78
C SER A 166 -21.12 -9.66 1.72
N LEU A 167 -19.82 -9.90 1.98
CA LEU A 167 -19.04 -9.07 2.91
C LEU A 167 -18.50 -7.80 2.25
N PRO A 168 -18.38 -6.69 2.99
CA PRO A 168 -17.87 -5.41 2.48
C PRO A 168 -16.32 -5.44 2.40
N VAL A 169 -15.76 -6.27 1.53
CA VAL A 169 -14.32 -6.34 1.26
C VAL A 169 -14.00 -5.73 -0.10
N LEU A 170 -13.10 -4.78 -0.13
CA LEU A 170 -12.42 -4.34 -1.32
C LEU A 170 -11.13 -5.16 -1.45
N PHE A 171 -11.10 -6.10 -2.37
CA PHE A 171 -9.89 -6.79 -2.78
C PHE A 171 -9.13 -5.91 -3.77
N PHE A 172 -7.97 -5.41 -3.37
CA PHE A 172 -7.17 -4.49 -4.16
C PHE A 172 -5.85 -5.16 -4.54
N LEU A 173 -5.77 -5.64 -5.77
CA LEU A 173 -4.58 -6.28 -6.32
C LEU A 173 -3.62 -5.21 -6.86
N GLU A 174 -2.42 -5.16 -6.35
CA GLU A 174 -1.28 -4.39 -6.85
C GLU A 174 -0.47 -5.27 -7.80
N ASN A 175 -0.82 -5.25 -9.09
CA ASN A 175 -0.14 -6.03 -10.10
C ASN A 175 1.07 -5.29 -10.64
N ASN A 176 2.24 -5.54 -10.04
CA ASN A 176 3.51 -4.97 -10.47
C ASN A 176 4.30 -5.89 -11.41
N LEU A 177 3.64 -6.90 -11.98
CA LEU A 177 4.11 -7.89 -12.95
C LEU A 177 5.07 -8.95 -12.40
N TYR A 178 5.54 -8.85 -11.15
CA TYR A 178 6.57 -9.74 -10.63
C TYR A 178 6.27 -10.25 -9.22
N GLY A 179 5.92 -11.51 -9.09
CA GLY A 179 5.99 -12.23 -7.83
C GLY A 179 7.45 -12.58 -7.51
N MET A 180 8.12 -11.76 -6.68
CA MET A 180 9.56 -11.78 -6.46
C MET A 180 10.34 -11.60 -7.79
N GLY A 181 10.93 -12.63 -8.34
CA GLY A 181 11.62 -12.61 -9.64
C GLY A 181 10.88 -13.32 -10.77
N THR A 182 9.66 -13.84 -10.51
CA THR A 182 8.86 -14.55 -11.52
C THR A 182 7.85 -13.61 -12.15
N HIS A 183 7.96 -13.41 -13.46
CA HIS A 183 7.00 -12.59 -14.20
C HIS A 183 5.61 -13.23 -14.22
N ILE A 184 4.55 -12.42 -14.18
CA ILE A 184 3.16 -12.88 -14.08
C ILE A 184 2.76 -13.81 -15.24
N ASP A 185 3.24 -13.58 -16.45
CA ASP A 185 2.98 -14.42 -17.62
C ASP A 185 3.54 -15.85 -17.48
N GLN A 186 4.46 -16.06 -16.53
CA GLN A 186 5.00 -17.39 -16.20
C GLN A 186 4.33 -18.03 -14.99
N ALA A 187 3.62 -17.22 -14.18
CA ALA A 187 3.06 -17.64 -12.90
C ALA A 187 1.55 -17.83 -12.93
N HIS A 188 0.81 -17.06 -13.74
CA HIS A 188 -0.64 -17.05 -13.75
C HIS A 188 -1.20 -17.38 -15.13
N ALA A 189 -2.13 -18.37 -15.21
CA ALA A 189 -2.71 -18.83 -16.48
C ALA A 189 -3.51 -17.73 -17.21
N GLY A 190 -4.06 -16.75 -16.50
CA GLY A 190 -4.74 -15.57 -17.06
C GLY A 190 -3.80 -14.45 -17.49
N GLY A 191 -2.47 -14.62 -17.34
CA GLY A 191 -1.49 -13.58 -17.66
C GLY A 191 -1.78 -12.30 -16.87
N ARG A 192 -1.89 -11.17 -17.57
CA ARG A 192 -2.10 -9.84 -16.99
C ARG A 192 -3.56 -9.49 -16.69
N ASP A 193 -4.50 -10.38 -16.94
CA ASP A 193 -5.94 -10.18 -16.72
C ASP A 193 -6.41 -10.93 -15.46
N ILE A 194 -5.71 -10.75 -14.35
CA ILE A 194 -5.99 -11.47 -13.09
C ILE A 194 -7.38 -11.14 -12.54
N TYR A 195 -7.88 -9.92 -12.76
CA TYR A 195 -9.21 -9.51 -12.32
C TYR A 195 -10.33 -10.43 -12.82
N LEU A 196 -10.13 -11.12 -13.95
CA LEU A 196 -11.11 -12.10 -14.48
C LEU A 196 -11.27 -13.31 -13.55
N ALA A 197 -10.30 -13.64 -12.70
CA ALA A 197 -10.42 -14.70 -11.72
C ALA A 197 -11.57 -14.45 -10.71
N ALA A 198 -11.94 -13.20 -10.48
CA ALA A 198 -13.02 -12.81 -9.60
C ALA A 198 -14.41 -13.26 -10.13
N GLU A 199 -14.56 -13.45 -11.44
CA GLU A 199 -15.81 -13.90 -12.07
C GLU A 199 -16.25 -15.28 -11.58
N ALA A 200 -15.28 -16.17 -11.28
CA ALA A 200 -15.57 -17.49 -10.74
C ALA A 200 -16.35 -17.43 -9.41
N TYR A 201 -16.21 -16.34 -8.67
CA TYR A 201 -16.88 -16.06 -7.40
C TYR A 201 -18.04 -15.07 -7.54
N LYS A 202 -18.40 -14.67 -8.76
CA LYS A 202 -19.42 -13.64 -9.06
C LYS A 202 -19.12 -12.29 -8.39
N ILE A 203 -17.85 -11.95 -8.21
CA ILE A 203 -17.40 -10.68 -7.67
C ILE A 203 -17.19 -9.71 -8.84
N PRO A 204 -17.83 -8.54 -8.84
CA PRO A 204 -17.53 -7.49 -9.82
C PRO A 204 -16.06 -7.09 -9.75
N ALA A 205 -15.43 -7.03 -10.91
CA ALA A 205 -14.02 -6.74 -11.01
C ALA A 205 -13.72 -5.73 -12.12
N ALA A 206 -12.66 -4.95 -11.94
CA ALA A 206 -12.13 -4.04 -12.95
C ALA A 206 -10.60 -3.98 -12.87
N GLN A 207 -9.98 -3.75 -14.03
CA GLN A 207 -8.56 -3.43 -14.13
C GLN A 207 -8.42 -1.91 -14.35
N ILE A 208 -7.47 -1.28 -13.64
CA ILE A 208 -7.24 0.16 -13.67
C ILE A 208 -5.75 0.46 -13.83
N ASP A 209 -5.43 1.68 -14.25
CA ASP A 209 -4.06 2.21 -14.25
C ASP A 209 -3.64 2.58 -12.82
N GLY A 210 -2.79 1.76 -12.21
CA GLY A 210 -2.28 1.95 -10.85
C GLY A 210 -1.26 3.07 -10.71
N ASN A 211 -0.77 3.64 -11.82
CA ASN A 211 0.13 4.80 -11.82
C ASN A 211 -0.61 6.14 -11.98
N ASP A 212 -1.94 6.09 -12.09
CA ASP A 212 -2.81 7.26 -12.11
C ASP A 212 -3.57 7.39 -10.78
N VAL A 213 -3.11 8.27 -9.90
CA VAL A 213 -3.71 8.46 -8.57
C VAL A 213 -5.18 8.85 -8.63
N VAL A 214 -5.59 9.57 -9.68
CA VAL A 214 -6.98 9.99 -9.87
C VAL A 214 -7.85 8.81 -10.27
N ALA A 215 -7.40 8.02 -11.24
CA ALA A 215 -8.10 6.80 -11.67
C ALA A 215 -8.24 5.81 -10.51
N VAL A 216 -7.19 5.63 -9.71
CA VAL A 216 -7.22 4.81 -8.49
C VAL A 216 -8.26 5.32 -7.49
N HIS A 217 -8.26 6.62 -7.22
CA HIS A 217 -9.23 7.23 -6.29
C HIS A 217 -10.68 7.05 -6.78
N GLU A 218 -10.96 7.39 -8.04
CA GLU A 218 -12.31 7.30 -8.62
C GLU A 218 -12.84 5.86 -8.64
N ALA A 219 -12.00 4.89 -9.06
CA ALA A 219 -12.37 3.48 -9.05
C ALA A 219 -12.65 2.97 -7.63
N THR A 220 -11.84 3.43 -6.65
CA THR A 220 -12.06 3.09 -5.24
C THR A 220 -13.37 3.68 -4.73
N GLN A 221 -13.68 4.94 -5.05
CA GLN A 221 -14.95 5.56 -4.66
C GLN A 221 -16.15 4.80 -5.23
N GLU A 222 -16.07 4.36 -6.48
CA GLU A 222 -17.16 3.59 -7.10
C GLU A 222 -17.33 2.22 -6.41
N ALA A 223 -16.21 1.54 -6.12
CA ALA A 223 -16.24 0.29 -5.36
C ALA A 223 -16.88 0.48 -3.97
N LEU A 224 -16.52 1.57 -3.25
CA LEU A 224 -17.05 1.87 -1.93
C LEU A 224 -18.57 2.10 -1.93
N LYS A 225 -19.14 2.73 -2.96
CA LYS A 225 -20.61 2.89 -3.10
C LYS A 225 -21.29 1.52 -3.08
N ARG A 226 -20.76 0.57 -3.85
CA ARG A 226 -21.30 -0.78 -3.90
C ARG A 226 -21.13 -1.52 -2.57
N LEU A 227 -19.94 -1.45 -1.96
CA LEU A 227 -19.64 -2.10 -0.69
C LEU A 227 -20.57 -1.61 0.43
N ARG A 228 -20.75 -0.29 0.55
CA ARG A 228 -21.65 0.31 1.56
C ARG A 228 -23.12 0.05 1.29
N SER A 229 -23.52 -0.27 0.05
CA SER A 229 -24.87 -0.71 -0.24
C SER A 229 -25.18 -2.15 0.22
N GLY A 230 -24.19 -2.87 0.75
CA GLY A 230 -24.33 -4.27 1.15
C GLY A 230 -24.38 -5.27 -0.02
N SER A 231 -23.97 -4.84 -1.22
CA SER A 231 -24.02 -5.67 -2.44
C SER A 231 -22.85 -6.64 -2.58
N GLY A 232 -22.08 -6.86 -1.52
CA GLY A 232 -20.96 -7.81 -1.48
C GLY A 232 -19.63 -7.22 -1.93
N PRO A 233 -18.58 -8.06 -2.03
CA PRO A 233 -17.21 -7.62 -2.30
C PRO A 233 -17.03 -7.04 -3.71
N VAL A 234 -15.92 -6.31 -3.88
CA VAL A 234 -15.45 -5.79 -5.18
C VAL A 234 -13.98 -6.16 -5.31
N PHE A 235 -13.52 -6.41 -6.54
CA PHE A 235 -12.13 -6.66 -6.87
C PHE A 235 -11.62 -5.58 -7.82
N LEU A 236 -10.52 -4.93 -7.46
CA LEU A 236 -9.80 -3.99 -8.33
C LEU A 236 -8.39 -4.52 -8.57
N GLU A 237 -7.99 -4.61 -9.83
CA GLU A 237 -6.61 -4.86 -10.23
C GLU A 237 -5.98 -3.57 -10.73
N ALA A 238 -4.98 -3.06 -9.99
CA ALA A 238 -4.21 -1.89 -10.39
C ALA A 238 -2.91 -2.32 -11.04
N MET A 239 -2.79 -2.02 -12.34
CA MET A 239 -1.56 -2.26 -13.10
C MET A 239 -0.53 -1.21 -12.72
N THR A 240 0.59 -1.64 -12.18
CA THR A 240 1.67 -0.78 -11.71
C THR A 240 3.03 -1.38 -11.98
N TYR A 241 4.09 -0.77 -11.46
CA TYR A 241 5.43 -1.31 -11.59
C TYR A 241 6.32 -0.94 -10.41
N ARG A 242 6.93 -1.96 -9.81
CA ARG A 242 7.92 -1.77 -8.75
C ARG A 242 9.24 -1.30 -9.35
N GLN A 243 9.64 -0.04 -9.14
CA GLN A 243 10.86 0.53 -9.73
C GLN A 243 12.15 -0.05 -9.15
N LYS A 244 12.13 -0.56 -7.92
CA LYS A 244 13.28 -1.19 -7.25
C LYS A 244 13.19 -2.73 -7.31
N GLY A 245 14.22 -3.43 -6.85
CA GLY A 245 14.19 -4.87 -6.68
C GLY A 245 13.06 -5.33 -5.75
N HIS A 246 12.83 -6.63 -5.65
CA HIS A 246 11.80 -7.19 -4.78
C HIS A 246 11.99 -6.77 -3.31
N SER A 247 13.22 -6.88 -2.83
CA SER A 247 13.67 -6.28 -1.58
C SER A 247 14.90 -5.40 -1.86
N ILE A 248 15.33 -4.63 -0.86
CA ILE A 248 16.49 -3.74 -1.04
C ILE A 248 17.79 -4.48 -1.36
N ALA A 249 17.89 -5.76 -0.97
CA ALA A 249 19.04 -6.60 -1.26
C ALA A 249 18.95 -7.29 -2.64
N ASP A 250 17.83 -7.17 -3.34
CA ASP A 250 17.59 -7.79 -4.65
C ASP A 250 18.18 -6.92 -5.77
N PRO A 251 19.18 -7.43 -6.54
CA PRO A 251 19.78 -6.69 -7.65
C PRO A 251 18.91 -6.64 -8.90
N ALA A 252 17.73 -7.28 -8.90
CA ALA A 252 16.73 -7.29 -9.97
C ALA A 252 17.25 -7.73 -11.36
N GLN A 253 18.21 -8.67 -11.41
CA GLN A 253 18.84 -9.13 -12.65
C GLN A 253 17.88 -9.90 -13.60
N TYR A 254 16.68 -10.21 -13.14
CA TYR A 254 15.62 -10.88 -13.92
C TYR A 254 14.80 -9.92 -14.79
N ARG A 255 15.05 -8.61 -14.72
CA ARG A 255 14.35 -7.57 -15.51
C ARG A 255 15.29 -6.94 -16.53
N ASP A 256 14.80 -6.68 -17.72
CA ASP A 256 15.54 -5.95 -18.73
C ASP A 256 15.57 -4.45 -18.37
N SER A 257 16.71 -3.79 -18.64
CA SER A 257 16.86 -2.35 -18.37
C SER A 257 15.87 -1.51 -19.17
N SER A 258 15.56 -1.91 -20.41
CA SER A 258 14.59 -1.23 -21.26
C SER A 258 13.17 -1.28 -20.70
N GLU A 259 12.78 -2.39 -20.06
CA GLU A 259 11.50 -2.50 -19.37
C GLU A 259 11.45 -1.51 -18.19
N VAL A 260 12.51 -1.47 -17.38
CA VAL A 260 12.60 -0.54 -16.25
C VAL A 260 12.51 0.91 -16.71
N GLU A 261 13.24 1.27 -17.78
CA GLU A 261 13.23 2.62 -18.35
C GLU A 261 11.84 3.04 -18.85
N GLU A 262 11.10 2.14 -19.53
CA GLU A 262 9.72 2.40 -19.98
C GLU A 262 8.79 2.72 -18.81
N PHE A 263 8.92 1.99 -17.70
CA PHE A 263 8.07 2.23 -16.53
C PHE A 263 8.50 3.44 -15.70
N LEU A 264 9.77 3.83 -15.72
CA LEU A 264 10.23 5.09 -15.11
C LEU A 264 9.60 6.32 -15.78
N GLU A 265 9.33 6.28 -17.08
CA GLU A 265 8.60 7.35 -17.79
C GLU A 265 7.15 7.49 -17.32
N LYS A 266 6.61 6.46 -16.66
CA LYS A 266 5.25 6.42 -16.11
C LYS A 266 5.22 6.63 -14.59
N ASP A 267 6.27 7.27 -14.03
CA ASP A 267 6.34 7.56 -12.58
C ASP A 267 5.08 8.30 -12.11
N PRO A 268 4.38 7.80 -11.08
CA PRO A 268 3.10 8.35 -10.66
C PRO A 268 3.19 9.79 -10.12
N ILE A 269 4.32 10.16 -9.50
CA ILE A 269 4.53 11.50 -8.93
C ILE A 269 4.74 12.49 -10.07
N GLU A 270 5.65 12.17 -11.00
CA GLU A 270 5.95 13.03 -12.15
C GLU A 270 4.74 13.19 -13.07
N ARG A 271 3.94 12.12 -13.24
CA ARG A 271 2.70 12.15 -14.01
C ARG A 271 1.68 13.13 -13.42
N LEU A 272 1.40 13.06 -12.12
CA LEU A 272 0.49 14.00 -11.47
C LEU A 272 1.02 15.43 -11.53
N LYS A 273 2.31 15.63 -11.27
CA LYS A 273 3.00 16.93 -11.34
C LYS A 273 2.83 17.56 -12.72
N ALA A 274 3.23 16.84 -13.77
CA ALA A 274 3.17 17.33 -15.14
C ALA A 274 1.74 17.73 -15.54
N LEU A 275 0.77 16.85 -15.25
CA LEU A 275 -0.62 17.07 -15.60
C LEU A 275 -1.24 18.28 -14.85
N ALA A 276 -0.96 18.41 -13.56
CA ALA A 276 -1.49 19.49 -12.74
C ALA A 276 -0.93 20.87 -13.09
N ILE A 277 0.35 20.92 -13.54
CA ILE A 277 0.98 22.14 -14.05
C ILE A 277 0.44 22.48 -15.45
N GLU A 278 0.33 21.52 -16.35
CA GLU A 278 -0.20 21.71 -17.71
C GLU A 278 -1.64 22.27 -17.70
N GLU A 279 -2.48 21.73 -16.82
CA GLU A 279 -3.88 22.20 -16.62
C GLU A 279 -3.96 23.53 -15.81
N GLY A 280 -2.82 24.04 -15.33
CA GLY A 280 -2.76 25.30 -14.58
C GLY A 280 -3.42 25.24 -13.19
N VAL A 281 -3.57 24.05 -12.62
CA VAL A 281 -4.17 23.84 -11.28
C VAL A 281 -3.20 24.25 -10.19
N VAL A 282 -1.91 23.96 -10.38
CA VAL A 282 -0.81 24.29 -9.47
C VAL A 282 0.40 24.85 -10.24
N THR A 283 1.28 25.51 -9.51
CA THR A 283 2.59 25.95 -10.03
C THR A 283 3.69 25.03 -9.54
N GLU A 284 4.88 25.11 -10.15
CA GLU A 284 6.05 24.38 -9.69
C GLU A 284 6.49 24.81 -8.27
N ASP A 285 6.39 26.10 -7.97
CA ASP A 285 6.70 26.64 -6.62
C ASP A 285 5.76 26.08 -5.55
N ASP A 286 4.49 25.88 -5.90
CA ASP A 286 3.50 25.24 -5.00
C ASP A 286 3.95 23.83 -4.59
N LEU A 287 4.44 23.04 -5.55
CA LEU A 287 4.86 21.65 -5.31
C LEU A 287 6.23 21.60 -4.60
N THR A 288 7.15 22.48 -4.95
CA THR A 288 8.45 22.61 -4.28
C THR A 288 8.28 22.86 -2.77
N SER A 289 7.31 23.70 -2.38
CA SER A 289 7.03 23.96 -0.97
C SER A 289 6.57 22.69 -0.23
N ILE A 290 5.85 21.79 -0.92
CA ILE A 290 5.45 20.49 -0.36
C ILE A 290 6.66 19.56 -0.23
N ASP A 291 7.55 19.57 -1.23
CA ASP A 291 8.77 18.75 -1.21
C ASP A 291 9.67 19.13 -0.02
N GLU A 292 9.84 20.43 0.23
CA GLU A 292 10.61 20.96 1.37
C GLU A 292 9.98 20.56 2.71
N GLU A 293 8.65 20.72 2.86
CA GLU A 293 7.94 20.29 4.07
C GLU A 293 8.13 18.79 4.34
N ILE A 294 8.04 17.98 3.31
CA ILE A 294 8.18 16.52 3.44
C ILE A 294 9.62 16.13 3.78
N GLU A 295 10.63 16.81 3.22
CA GLU A 295 12.03 16.54 3.55
C GLU A 295 12.27 16.76 5.06
N ASP A 296 11.77 17.87 5.61
CA ASP A 296 11.87 18.15 7.06
C ASP A 296 11.21 17.05 7.90
N ILE A 297 10.02 16.58 7.50
CA ILE A 297 9.31 15.48 8.19
C ILE A 297 10.15 14.19 8.19
N ILE A 298 10.79 13.88 7.06
CA ILE A 298 11.59 12.66 6.92
C ILE A 298 12.91 12.77 7.68
N GLU A 299 13.56 13.91 7.68
CA GLU A 299 14.76 14.16 8.49
C GLU A 299 14.45 14.02 10.00
N GLU A 300 13.33 14.59 10.45
CA GLU A 300 12.87 14.42 11.83
C GLU A 300 12.55 12.96 12.15
N ALA A 301 11.93 12.21 11.24
CA ALA A 301 11.61 10.79 11.45
C ALA A 301 12.88 9.93 11.55
N ALA A 302 13.86 10.17 10.68
CA ALA A 302 15.14 9.47 10.73
C ALA A 302 15.89 9.77 12.04
N LYS A 303 15.96 11.04 12.43
CA LYS A 303 16.59 11.47 13.69
C LYS A 303 15.88 10.87 14.90
N PHE A 304 14.55 10.92 14.94
CA PHE A 304 13.75 10.32 16.02
C PHE A 304 14.05 8.82 16.17
N ALA A 305 14.12 8.08 15.05
CA ALA A 305 14.47 6.67 15.07
C ALA A 305 15.88 6.42 15.61
N GLU A 306 16.85 7.27 15.24
CA GLU A 306 18.23 7.15 15.73
C GLU A 306 18.32 7.38 17.24
N ASP A 307 17.65 8.43 17.74
CA ASP A 307 17.67 8.83 19.15
C ASP A 307 16.83 7.89 20.05
N SER A 308 15.93 7.11 19.46
CA SER A 308 15.01 6.23 20.18
C SER A 308 15.75 5.03 20.82
N PRO A 309 15.30 4.59 22.02
CA PRO A 309 15.89 3.44 22.70
C PRO A 309 15.54 2.13 21.98
N VAL A 310 16.41 1.15 22.14
CA VAL A 310 16.07 -0.24 21.77
C VAL A 310 15.09 -0.83 22.80
N PRO A 311 14.27 -1.83 22.44
CA PRO A 311 13.39 -2.51 23.39
C PRO A 311 14.19 -3.10 24.55
N ALA A 312 13.65 -3.01 25.77
CA ALA A 312 14.24 -3.64 26.95
C ALA A 312 14.18 -5.18 26.81
N PRO A 313 15.11 -5.94 27.42
CA PRO A 313 15.10 -7.40 27.34
C PRO A 313 13.78 -8.06 27.76
N GLU A 314 13.07 -7.44 28.71
CA GLU A 314 11.77 -7.89 29.20
C GLU A 314 10.69 -7.84 28.12
N ALA A 315 10.84 -6.97 27.12
CA ALA A 315 9.92 -6.88 26.00
C ALA A 315 9.82 -8.19 25.19
N LEU A 316 10.82 -9.07 25.30
CA LEU A 316 10.81 -10.39 24.70
C LEU A 316 9.63 -11.26 25.18
N TYR A 317 9.16 -11.02 26.40
CA TYR A 317 8.11 -11.81 27.07
C TYR A 317 6.75 -11.08 27.13
N THR A 318 6.65 -9.87 26.60
CA THR A 318 5.41 -9.10 26.60
C THR A 318 4.68 -9.20 25.26
N ASN A 319 3.33 -9.15 25.28
CA ASN A 319 2.49 -9.22 24.10
C ASN A 319 2.72 -10.50 23.25
N VAL A 320 3.01 -11.64 23.91
CA VAL A 320 3.17 -12.95 23.26
C VAL A 320 1.82 -13.68 23.21
N PHE A 321 1.02 -13.50 24.26
CA PHE A 321 -0.35 -14.01 24.40
C PHE A 321 -1.26 -12.88 24.86
N ALA A 322 -2.56 -12.99 24.48
CA ALA A 322 -3.60 -12.07 24.92
C ALA A 322 -3.97 -12.30 26.39
#